data_e151c777413441493d3c06ffbd008d6e
#
_entry.id   e151c777413441493d3c06ffbd008d6e
#
_cell.length_a   1.000
_cell.length_b   1.000
_cell.length_c   1.000
_cell.angle_alpha   90.00
_cell.angle_beta   90.00
_cell.angle_gamma   90.00
#
_symmetry.space_group_name_H-M   'P 1'
#
loop_
_entity.id
_entity.type
_entity.pdbx_description
1 polymer ?
#
loop_
_entity_poly.entity_id
_entity_poly.type
_entity_poly.pdbx_seq_one_letter_code
_entity_poly.pdbx_strand_id
1 'polypeptide(L)'
;MGFTLGVGLTFSAGDLLAQTQTPNLQTAVEVSSQTPQDQKIQQLQDKLEEIQKELMELKKANAVQPETHHITTAKASAPPSALTEAEPEIIDPSSPHSVPFAFADFTWLNGNSRTVDTPYATKFFTPEIRSDVSYTYDFRHPQDDTIVGSSEVFRSSEVTLTDLGIGGDFHWDNVHARVLSQIGLYSTATPRNDASPARGQWDLANAYRYVSEANAGYHFNVQHGLNVDAGIFLSYVGLFSFYQFDNWAYQPSYVSSNTPWFFNGVRVQWYPTAKLKIEPWFINGWQSYGRFNNRPGLGGQILWRPNGRLEILGNQYGYGEDALGIPTRTRYHTDDSIQYKYYQGTTHLISMAAATLTGDAGCESGGGVSCFGNGKTGPKQSFLGFMVYNRLWFDRNKYALTIGGGRINNPGRYLVLLPPINGATAASGTPYFTENPGDPFKAWDASVTTDYMPSQYITYRFEYNHRAANVPYFAGPGGVTPPGGNTGALGSVVPGWSPDLRNSENRMTGAILVKF
;
A
#
# COMPACT_ATOMS: atom_id res chain seq x y z
N MET A 1 55.23 -11.90 -7.15
CA MET A 1 55.14 -12.06 -8.62
C MET A 1 53.85 -11.40 -9.05
N GLY A 2 53.97 -10.19 -9.59
CA GLY A 2 52.84 -9.42 -10.07
C GLY A 2 52.51 -9.67 -11.52
N PHE A 3 51.29 -9.40 -11.90
CA PHE A 3 50.95 -9.02 -13.28
C PHE A 3 49.80 -8.03 -13.24
N THR A 4 50.13 -6.79 -13.58
CA THR A 4 49.27 -5.69 -13.92
C THR A 4 48.94 -5.76 -15.41
N LEU A 5 47.70 -5.55 -15.81
CA LEU A 5 47.35 -5.18 -17.19
C LEU A 5 46.31 -4.08 -17.15
N GLY A 6 46.77 -2.85 -17.46
CA GLY A 6 45.93 -1.70 -17.73
C GLY A 6 45.63 -1.63 -19.23
N VAL A 7 44.42 -1.22 -19.57
CA VAL A 7 44.08 -0.78 -20.93
C VAL A 7 43.53 0.64 -20.83
N GLY A 8 44.37 1.59 -21.27
CA GLY A 8 43.97 2.97 -21.48
C GLY A 8 43.46 3.15 -22.89
N LEU A 9 42.39 3.91 -23.04
CA LEU A 9 41.92 4.44 -24.31
C LEU A 9 42.00 5.98 -24.26
N THR A 10 43.00 6.48 -24.97
CA THR A 10 43.20 7.92 -25.25
C THR A 10 42.46 8.28 -26.52
N PHE A 11 41.62 9.33 -26.48
CA PHE A 11 41.20 10.02 -27.69
C PHE A 11 42.07 11.25 -27.91
N SER A 12 42.70 11.29 -29.09
CA SER A 12 43.52 12.35 -29.60
C SER A 12 42.68 13.30 -30.46
N ALA A 13 42.73 14.58 -30.12
CA ALA A 13 42.28 15.65 -30.98
C ALA A 13 43.39 15.99 -32.01
N GLY A 14 43.00 16.13 -33.26
CA GLY A 14 43.89 16.56 -34.34
C GLY A 14 43.28 17.79 -35.05
N ASP A 15 43.94 18.92 -34.86
CA ASP A 15 43.77 20.14 -35.64
C ASP A 15 44.19 19.96 -37.11
N LEU A 16 43.42 20.53 -38.03
CA LEU A 16 43.97 20.93 -39.34
C LEU A 16 43.38 22.28 -39.79
N LEU A 17 44.22 23.30 -39.66
CA LEU A 17 44.08 24.58 -40.30
C LEU A 17 44.46 24.49 -41.77
N ALA A 18 43.69 25.02 -42.68
CA ALA A 18 44.15 25.49 -43.99
C ALA A 18 43.41 26.72 -44.43
N GLN A 19 44.17 27.82 -44.54
CA GLN A 19 43.81 29.07 -45.17
C GLN A 19 43.80 28.89 -46.70
N THR A 20 42.90 29.59 -47.42
CA THR A 20 43.30 30.43 -48.57
C THR A 20 42.10 31.27 -49.10
N GLN A 21 42.33 32.57 -49.12
CA GLN A 21 42.08 33.59 -50.13
C GLN A 21 40.72 33.75 -50.84
N THR A 22 40.14 34.92 -50.62
CA THR A 22 39.14 35.60 -51.48
C THR A 22 39.68 35.92 -52.87
N PRO A 23 38.78 36.02 -53.89
CA PRO A 23 38.65 37.32 -54.56
C PRO A 23 37.19 37.74 -54.78
N ASN A 24 37.05 39.03 -54.74
CA ASN A 24 35.92 39.89 -55.10
C ASN A 24 35.49 39.73 -56.57
N LEU A 25 34.19 39.62 -56.87
CA LEU A 25 33.61 40.22 -58.10
C LEU A 25 32.07 40.37 -57.95
N GLN A 26 31.62 41.46 -58.53
CA GLN A 26 30.35 42.11 -58.52
C GLN A 26 29.16 41.36 -59.15
N THR A 27 27.98 41.71 -58.61
CA THR A 27 26.67 41.84 -59.29
C THR A 27 26.16 40.76 -60.21
N ALA A 28 25.09 40.10 -59.73
CA ALA A 28 23.94 39.73 -60.57
C ALA A 28 22.67 39.58 -59.67
N VAL A 29 21.62 40.25 -60.06
CA VAL A 29 20.26 40.14 -59.50
C VAL A 29 19.73 38.79 -59.88
N GLU A 30 19.54 37.89 -58.89
CA GLU A 30 18.80 36.66 -59.10
C GLU A 30 17.49 36.73 -58.35
N VAL A 31 16.41 36.60 -59.12
CA VAL A 31 15.04 36.32 -58.66
C VAL A 31 15.04 34.99 -57.98
N SER A 32 14.98 35.00 -56.66
CA SER A 32 14.86 33.76 -55.85
C SER A 32 13.50 33.11 -56.11
N SER A 33 13.49 32.02 -56.80
CA SER A 33 12.36 31.09 -56.87
C SER A 33 12.21 30.41 -55.50
N GLN A 34 11.20 30.82 -54.73
CA GLN A 34 10.83 30.17 -53.46
C GLN A 34 10.55 28.69 -53.70
N THR A 35 11.20 27.85 -52.93
CA THR A 35 10.96 26.41 -52.96
C THR A 35 9.57 26.06 -52.40
N PRO A 36 8.93 24.97 -52.81
CA PRO A 36 7.65 24.53 -52.24
C PRO A 36 7.67 24.37 -50.70
N GLN A 37 8.86 24.22 -50.14
CA GLN A 37 9.10 24.14 -48.72
C GLN A 37 9.01 25.51 -48.03
N ASP A 38 9.55 26.54 -48.65
CA ASP A 38 9.52 27.91 -48.12
C ASP A 38 8.09 28.46 -48.11
N GLN A 39 7.30 28.14 -49.16
CA GLN A 39 5.88 28.48 -49.19
C GLN A 39 5.07 27.80 -48.08
N LYS A 40 5.41 26.55 -47.74
CA LYS A 40 4.74 25.81 -46.68
C LYS A 40 5.12 26.34 -45.29
N ILE A 41 6.37 26.75 -45.11
CA ILE A 41 6.83 27.39 -43.87
C ILE A 41 6.13 28.73 -43.67
N GLN A 42 6.02 29.55 -44.73
CA GLN A 42 5.28 30.81 -44.67
C GLN A 42 3.81 30.61 -44.32
N GLN A 43 3.13 29.64 -44.93
CA GLN A 43 1.74 29.30 -44.59
C GLN A 43 1.55 28.85 -43.15
N LEU A 44 2.54 28.16 -42.57
CA LEU A 44 2.49 27.73 -41.17
C LEU A 44 2.73 28.88 -40.21
N GLN A 45 3.60 29.84 -40.59
CA GLN A 45 3.84 31.06 -39.83
C GLN A 45 2.59 31.95 -39.80
N ASP A 46 1.96 32.16 -40.94
CA ASP A 46 0.74 32.96 -41.06
C ASP A 46 -0.41 32.36 -40.20
N LYS A 47 -0.56 31.03 -40.20
CA LYS A 47 -1.53 30.34 -39.34
C LYS A 47 -1.21 30.47 -37.85
N LEU A 48 0.06 30.47 -37.48
CA LEU A 48 0.50 30.62 -36.10
C LEU A 48 0.16 32.03 -35.57
N GLU A 49 0.36 33.07 -36.41
CA GLU A 49 -0.02 34.46 -36.07
C GLU A 49 -1.54 34.60 -35.92
N GLU A 50 -2.32 33.97 -36.80
CA GLU A 50 -3.80 33.95 -36.72
C GLU A 50 -4.28 33.34 -35.42
N ILE A 51 -3.75 32.15 -35.03
CA ILE A 51 -4.08 31.48 -33.77
C ILE A 51 -3.65 32.30 -32.56
N GLN A 52 -2.50 32.97 -32.61
CA GLN A 52 -2.07 33.84 -31.51
C GLN A 52 -2.98 35.05 -31.34
N LYS A 53 -3.50 35.59 -32.41
CA LYS A 53 -4.45 36.71 -32.42
C LYS A 53 -5.80 36.30 -31.83
N GLU A 54 -6.33 35.13 -32.21
CA GLU A 54 -7.56 34.56 -31.64
C GLU A 54 -7.40 34.28 -30.15
N LEU A 55 -6.24 33.78 -29.72
CA LEU A 55 -5.96 33.51 -28.30
C LEU A 55 -5.90 34.82 -27.48
N MET A 56 -5.37 35.91 -28.06
CA MET A 56 -5.38 37.21 -27.40
C MET A 56 -6.79 37.82 -27.32
N GLU A 57 -7.62 37.62 -28.34
CA GLU A 57 -9.02 38.08 -28.33
C GLU A 57 -9.85 37.28 -27.29
N LEU A 58 -9.67 35.97 -27.20
CA LEU A 58 -10.29 35.16 -26.17
C LEU A 58 -9.83 35.54 -24.76
N LYS A 59 -8.54 35.85 -24.56
CA LYS A 59 -8.04 36.33 -23.27
C LYS A 59 -8.60 37.72 -22.92
N LYS A 60 -8.80 38.61 -23.89
CA LYS A 60 -9.46 39.90 -23.68
C LYS A 60 -10.96 39.75 -23.38
N ALA A 61 -11.65 38.85 -24.05
CA ALA A 61 -13.06 38.56 -23.77
C ALA A 61 -13.29 38.00 -22.35
N ASN A 62 -12.35 37.19 -21.86
CA ASN A 62 -12.39 36.68 -20.48
C ASN A 62 -11.93 37.70 -19.40
N ALA A 63 -11.33 38.82 -19.78
CA ALA A 63 -10.86 39.85 -18.83
C ALA A 63 -11.89 40.92 -18.51
N VAL A 64 -13.05 40.91 -19.13
CA VAL A 64 -14.12 41.90 -18.91
C VAL A 64 -15.41 41.18 -18.55
N GLN A 65 -15.53 40.77 -17.27
CA GLN A 65 -16.78 40.84 -16.47
C GLN A 65 -16.53 40.37 -15.04
N PRO A 66 -16.77 41.19 -14.02
CA PRO A 66 -17.09 40.71 -12.69
C PRO A 66 -18.62 40.65 -12.57
N GLU A 67 -19.22 39.60 -13.03
CA GLU A 67 -20.62 39.28 -12.66
C GLU A 67 -20.70 37.88 -12.06
N THR A 68 -21.11 37.89 -10.80
CA THR A 68 -21.57 36.77 -10.02
C THR A 68 -22.67 35.98 -10.75
N HIS A 69 -22.28 34.96 -11.48
CA HIS A 69 -23.21 33.90 -11.86
C HIS A 69 -22.77 32.60 -11.19
N HIS A 70 -23.63 32.16 -10.27
CA HIS A 70 -23.64 30.80 -9.77
C HIS A 70 -23.72 29.83 -10.95
N ILE A 71 -22.58 29.32 -11.39
CA ILE A 71 -22.54 28.16 -12.26
C ILE A 71 -22.58 26.94 -11.33
N THR A 72 -23.76 26.35 -11.26
CA THR A 72 -23.94 24.99 -10.72
C THR A 72 -23.20 24.03 -11.68
N THR A 73 -21.91 23.85 -11.49
CA THR A 73 -21.20 22.73 -12.10
C THR A 73 -21.68 21.47 -11.40
N ALA A 74 -22.37 20.62 -12.14
CA ALA A 74 -22.66 19.27 -11.70
C ALA A 74 -21.34 18.60 -11.30
N LYS A 75 -21.17 18.42 -9.98
CA LYS A 75 -19.99 17.80 -9.38
C LYS A 75 -20.01 16.33 -9.78
N ALA A 76 -19.08 15.92 -10.67
CA ALA A 76 -18.86 14.51 -10.92
C ALA A 76 -18.58 13.84 -9.58
N SER A 77 -19.34 12.79 -9.26
CA SER A 77 -19.17 12.02 -8.04
C SER A 77 -17.82 11.30 -8.11
N ALA A 78 -16.85 11.77 -7.34
CA ALA A 78 -15.58 11.09 -7.16
C ALA A 78 -15.81 9.77 -6.41
N PRO A 79 -15.06 8.70 -6.71
CA PRO A 79 -15.09 7.49 -5.91
C PRO A 79 -14.66 7.80 -4.47
N PRO A 80 -15.12 7.02 -3.47
CA PRO A 80 -15.00 7.36 -2.04
C PRO A 80 -13.59 7.37 -1.44
N SER A 81 -12.54 7.33 -2.23
CA SER A 81 -11.15 7.48 -1.78
C SER A 81 -10.53 8.86 -2.04
N ALA A 82 -11.22 9.78 -2.69
CA ALA A 82 -10.74 11.14 -2.92
C ALA A 82 -11.69 12.15 -2.25
N LEU A 83 -11.43 12.48 -0.99
CA LEU A 83 -12.07 13.58 -0.30
C LEU A 83 -11.37 14.89 -0.72
N THR A 84 -11.95 15.63 -1.66
CA THR A 84 -11.59 17.01 -1.94
C THR A 84 -12.18 17.91 -0.85
N GLU A 85 -11.35 18.67 -0.14
CA GLU A 85 -11.83 19.82 0.63
C GLU A 85 -12.35 20.88 -0.35
N ALA A 86 -13.69 20.93 -0.50
CA ALA A 86 -14.36 22.20 -0.69
C ALA A 86 -14.61 22.80 0.71
N GLU A 87 -14.60 24.14 0.85
CA GLU A 87 -15.10 24.78 2.06
C GLU A 87 -16.35 24.04 2.56
N PRO A 88 -16.50 23.83 3.87
CA PRO A 88 -17.55 22.99 4.40
C PRO A 88 -18.92 23.59 4.04
N GLU A 89 -19.43 23.25 2.86
CA GLU A 89 -20.87 23.22 2.69
C GLU A 89 -21.37 22.31 3.80
N ILE A 90 -22.26 22.79 4.63
CA ILE A 90 -22.97 21.99 5.64
C ILE A 90 -23.79 20.98 4.83
N ILE A 91 -23.13 19.89 4.43
CA ILE A 91 -23.79 18.79 3.72
C ILE A 91 -24.67 18.13 4.76
N ASP A 92 -25.97 18.35 4.64
CA ASP A 92 -26.96 17.67 5.48
C ASP A 92 -26.79 16.15 5.28
N PRO A 93 -26.32 15.41 6.29
CA PRO A 93 -26.11 13.96 6.17
C PRO A 93 -27.41 13.19 5.93
N SER A 94 -28.58 13.83 6.06
CA SER A 94 -29.89 13.26 5.78
C SER A 94 -30.28 13.36 4.31
N SER A 95 -29.55 14.12 3.49
CA SER A 95 -29.80 14.18 2.05
C SER A 95 -29.55 12.81 1.40
N PRO A 96 -30.51 12.25 0.65
CA PRO A 96 -30.37 10.90 0.06
C PRO A 96 -29.26 10.76 -1.00
N HIS A 97 -28.59 11.85 -1.36
CA HIS A 97 -27.50 11.88 -2.36
C HIS A 97 -26.23 12.52 -1.81
N SER A 98 -26.10 12.67 -0.49
CA SER A 98 -24.87 13.18 0.09
C SER A 98 -23.73 12.15 -0.10
N VAL A 99 -22.54 12.66 -0.43
CA VAL A 99 -21.33 11.82 -0.58
C VAL A 99 -21.03 11.11 0.75
N PRO A 100 -20.84 9.78 0.75
CA PRO A 100 -20.54 9.04 1.97
C PRO A 100 -19.32 9.62 2.69
N PHE A 101 -19.45 9.79 4.02
CA PHE A 101 -18.42 10.27 4.93
C PHE A 101 -17.90 11.71 4.68
N ALA A 102 -18.49 12.49 3.77
CA ALA A 102 -18.05 13.86 3.50
C ALA A 102 -18.47 14.90 4.57
N PHE A 103 -19.16 14.48 5.62
CA PHE A 103 -19.69 15.38 6.66
C PHE A 103 -18.65 15.79 7.72
N ALA A 104 -17.44 15.21 7.71
CA ALA A 104 -16.37 15.53 8.64
C ALA A 104 -14.98 15.18 8.07
N ASP A 105 -13.95 15.74 8.68
CA ASP A 105 -12.56 15.39 8.40
C ASP A 105 -12.19 14.06 9.07
N PHE A 106 -11.76 13.08 8.26
CA PHE A 106 -11.30 11.74 8.65
C PHE A 106 -9.83 11.49 8.28
N THR A 107 -9.07 12.50 7.91
CA THR A 107 -7.63 12.40 7.60
C THR A 107 -6.76 12.01 8.79
N TRP A 108 -7.33 12.08 9.99
CA TRP A 108 -6.68 11.70 11.24
C TRP A 108 -6.68 10.19 11.50
N LEU A 109 -7.53 9.41 10.84
CA LEU A 109 -7.65 7.96 11.03
C LEU A 109 -6.35 7.24 10.64
N ASN A 110 -6.01 6.20 11.38
CA ASN A 110 -5.00 5.24 10.94
C ASN A 110 -5.54 4.45 9.75
N GLY A 111 -4.68 4.16 8.78
CA GLY A 111 -5.06 3.46 7.56
C GLY A 111 -5.71 4.35 6.48
N ASN A 112 -5.91 5.64 6.76
CA ASN A 112 -6.42 6.61 5.79
C ASN A 112 -5.33 7.58 5.35
N SER A 113 -5.35 7.93 4.06
CA SER A 113 -4.49 8.99 3.56
C SER A 113 -4.86 10.34 4.15
N ARG A 114 -3.84 11.11 4.54
CA ARG A 114 -3.99 12.51 4.93
C ARG A 114 -3.88 13.49 3.75
N THR A 115 -3.51 12.99 2.56
CA THR A 115 -3.49 13.78 1.32
C THR A 115 -4.92 13.96 0.83
N VAL A 116 -5.37 15.19 0.74
CA VAL A 116 -6.72 15.56 0.30
C VAL A 116 -6.73 16.22 -1.06
N ASP A 117 -5.67 16.97 -1.40
CA ASP A 117 -5.56 17.63 -2.69
C ASP A 117 -5.12 16.66 -3.78
N THR A 118 -5.74 16.76 -4.94
CA THR A 118 -5.40 16.00 -6.14
C THR A 118 -5.00 16.95 -7.28
N PRO A 119 -3.80 17.59 -7.20
CA PRO A 119 -3.44 18.70 -8.08
C PRO A 119 -3.36 18.34 -9.57
N TYR A 120 -3.20 17.06 -9.87
CA TYR A 120 -3.09 16.56 -11.24
C TYR A 120 -4.37 15.86 -11.73
N ALA A 121 -5.47 15.93 -10.95
CA ALA A 121 -6.73 15.31 -11.34
C ALA A 121 -7.34 15.97 -12.58
N THR A 122 -7.86 15.15 -13.46
CA THR A 122 -8.66 15.53 -14.61
C THR A 122 -10.11 15.07 -14.44
N LYS A 123 -10.99 15.43 -15.38
CA LYS A 123 -12.39 14.99 -15.33
C LYS A 123 -12.60 13.46 -15.47
N PHE A 124 -11.57 12.72 -15.87
CA PHE A 124 -11.67 11.27 -16.13
C PHE A 124 -10.54 10.45 -15.49
N PHE A 125 -9.54 11.10 -14.89
CA PHE A 125 -8.42 10.41 -14.28
C PHE A 125 -7.85 11.21 -13.10
N THR A 126 -7.71 10.56 -11.95
CA THR A 126 -7.02 11.07 -10.77
C THR A 126 -5.74 10.27 -10.58
N PRO A 127 -4.57 10.82 -10.94
CA PRO A 127 -3.30 10.13 -10.77
C PRO A 127 -2.94 9.96 -9.30
N GLU A 128 -2.23 8.87 -9.02
CA GLU A 128 -1.66 8.60 -7.70
C GLU A 128 -0.22 8.14 -7.86
N ILE A 129 0.69 8.76 -7.10
CA ILE A 129 2.09 8.37 -6.97
C ILE A 129 2.39 8.22 -5.50
N ARG A 130 2.90 7.05 -5.11
CA ARG A 130 3.36 6.73 -3.75
C ARG A 130 4.82 6.33 -3.79
N SER A 131 5.59 6.75 -2.81
CA SER A 131 6.97 6.30 -2.65
C SER A 131 7.25 6.06 -1.17
N ASP A 132 7.76 4.88 -0.86
CA ASP A 132 8.24 4.46 0.44
C ASP A 132 9.70 4.05 0.32
N VAL A 133 10.59 4.89 0.87
CA VAL A 133 12.03 4.62 0.97
C VAL A 133 12.39 4.58 2.43
N SER A 134 13.01 3.49 2.87
CA SER A 134 13.36 3.28 4.27
C SER A 134 14.79 2.82 4.47
N TYR A 135 15.29 3.04 5.69
CA TYR A 135 16.50 2.45 6.22
C TYR A 135 16.17 1.86 7.57
N THR A 136 16.44 0.58 7.76
CA THR A 136 16.24 -0.09 9.05
C THR A 136 17.56 -0.60 9.60
N TYR A 137 17.77 -0.37 10.89
CA TYR A 137 18.88 -0.89 11.66
C TYR A 137 18.36 -1.92 12.65
N ASP A 138 18.77 -3.19 12.49
CA ASP A 138 18.48 -4.25 13.45
C ASP A 138 19.66 -4.40 14.42
N PHE A 139 19.41 -4.27 15.72
CA PHE A 139 20.43 -4.41 16.76
C PHE A 139 20.98 -5.83 16.92
N ARG A 140 20.40 -6.82 16.25
CA ARG A 140 20.93 -8.19 16.19
C ARG A 140 22.01 -8.36 15.12
N HIS A 141 22.08 -7.44 14.15
CA HIS A 141 23.05 -7.48 13.06
C HIS A 141 23.11 -8.85 12.36
N PRO A 142 21.98 -9.34 11.79
CA PRO A 142 22.03 -10.59 11.06
C PRO A 142 23.02 -10.48 9.88
N GLN A 143 23.92 -11.46 9.74
CA GLN A 143 24.99 -11.42 8.72
C GLN A 143 24.48 -11.42 7.28
N ASP A 144 23.23 -11.78 7.05
CA ASP A 144 22.54 -11.80 5.76
C ASP A 144 21.57 -10.60 5.61
N ASP A 145 21.59 -9.65 6.53
CA ASP A 145 20.72 -8.47 6.60
C ASP A 145 19.21 -8.79 6.55
N THR A 146 18.83 -10.04 6.80
CA THR A 146 17.43 -10.47 6.72
C THR A 146 16.67 -10.13 8.02
N ILE A 147 15.57 -9.41 7.89
CA ILE A 147 14.60 -9.19 8.98
C ILE A 147 13.48 -10.21 8.87
N VAL A 148 13.18 -10.86 9.98
CA VAL A 148 12.14 -11.86 10.11
C VAL A 148 10.96 -11.29 10.91
N GLY A 149 9.75 -11.76 10.63
CA GLY A 149 8.56 -11.40 11.42
C GLY A 149 8.03 -10.00 11.16
N SER A 150 8.27 -9.49 9.98
CA SER A 150 7.73 -8.21 9.51
C SER A 150 6.98 -8.39 8.21
N SER A 151 5.92 -7.63 8.04
CA SER A 151 5.18 -7.51 6.78
C SER A 151 5.62 -6.27 5.97
N GLU A 152 6.38 -5.36 6.57
CA GLU A 152 6.76 -4.07 5.97
C GLU A 152 8.27 -3.89 5.84
N VAL A 153 9.04 -4.49 6.74
CA VAL A 153 10.51 -4.37 6.78
C VAL A 153 11.14 -5.74 6.56
N PHE A 154 12.00 -5.85 5.55
CA PHE A 154 12.57 -7.13 5.10
C PHE A 154 14.08 -7.20 5.17
N ARG A 155 14.74 -6.03 5.15
CA ARG A 155 16.19 -5.90 5.10
C ARG A 155 16.70 -4.91 6.15
N SER A 156 17.90 -5.15 6.67
CA SER A 156 18.59 -4.32 7.64
C SER A 156 19.82 -3.66 7.02
N SER A 157 20.27 -2.55 7.59
CA SER A 157 21.56 -1.92 7.31
C SER A 157 21.75 -1.37 5.90
N GLU A 158 20.69 -1.22 5.14
CA GLU A 158 20.71 -0.69 3.77
C GLU A 158 19.50 0.24 3.53
N VAL A 159 19.65 1.17 2.58
CA VAL A 159 18.53 1.98 2.08
C VAL A 159 17.74 1.13 1.08
N THR A 160 16.46 0.99 1.32
CA THR A 160 15.56 0.16 0.50
C THR A 160 14.43 0.98 -0.07
N LEU A 161 14.12 0.75 -1.36
CA LEU A 161 12.83 1.10 -1.93
C LEU A 161 11.83 0.01 -1.52
N THR A 162 11.02 0.31 -0.52
CA THR A 162 10.01 -0.62 -0.02
C THR A 162 8.87 -0.74 -1.02
N ASP A 163 8.33 0.41 -1.46
CA ASP A 163 7.25 0.47 -2.44
C ASP A 163 7.33 1.75 -3.30
N LEU A 164 7.05 1.59 -4.59
CA LEU A 164 6.76 2.68 -5.52
C LEU A 164 5.47 2.33 -6.26
N GLY A 165 4.39 3.01 -5.86
CA GLY A 165 3.09 2.93 -6.50
C GLY A 165 2.94 4.04 -7.54
N ILE A 166 2.62 3.66 -8.77
CA ILE A 166 2.29 4.58 -9.87
C ILE A 166 1.02 4.10 -10.54
N GLY A 167 0.04 4.99 -10.68
CA GLY A 167 -1.25 4.68 -11.28
C GLY A 167 -2.29 5.72 -10.95
N GLY A 168 -3.49 5.29 -10.61
CA GLY A 168 -4.59 6.18 -10.23
C GLY A 168 -5.97 5.61 -10.53
N ASP A 169 -6.95 6.46 -10.38
CA ASP A 169 -8.37 6.15 -10.55
C ASP A 169 -8.89 6.74 -11.86
N PHE A 170 -9.43 5.86 -12.71
CA PHE A 170 -10.16 6.23 -13.93
C PHE A 170 -11.66 6.30 -13.61
N HIS A 171 -12.33 7.33 -14.09
CA HIS A 171 -13.76 7.50 -13.90
C HIS A 171 -14.40 8.22 -15.09
N TRP A 172 -15.50 7.67 -15.58
CA TRP A 172 -16.32 8.27 -16.63
C TRP A 172 -17.76 7.80 -16.48
N ASP A 173 -18.69 8.72 -16.40
CA ASP A 173 -20.06 8.41 -15.98
C ASP A 173 -20.05 7.65 -14.64
N ASN A 174 -20.70 6.48 -14.66
CA ASN A 174 -20.75 5.56 -13.52
C ASN A 174 -19.71 4.43 -13.62
N VAL A 175 -18.85 4.42 -14.64
CA VAL A 175 -17.78 3.43 -14.79
C VAL A 175 -16.53 3.95 -14.11
N HIS A 176 -15.88 3.10 -13.33
CA HIS A 176 -14.60 3.42 -12.72
C HIS A 176 -13.64 2.22 -12.79
N ALA A 177 -12.37 2.53 -12.73
CA ALA A 177 -11.31 1.55 -12.65
C ALA A 177 -10.15 2.13 -11.84
N ARG A 178 -9.45 1.29 -11.10
CA ARG A 178 -8.24 1.65 -10.37
C ARG A 178 -7.10 0.74 -10.80
N VAL A 179 -5.94 1.33 -11.07
CA VAL A 179 -4.70 0.60 -11.30
C VAL A 179 -3.61 1.27 -10.48
N LEU A 180 -2.88 0.49 -9.68
CA LEU A 180 -1.71 0.97 -8.96
C LEU A 180 -0.64 -0.12 -8.93
N SER A 181 0.61 0.27 -9.20
CA SER A 181 1.75 -0.64 -9.16
C SER A 181 2.27 -0.82 -7.72
N GLN A 182 3.10 -1.88 -7.53
CA GLN A 182 3.96 -2.07 -6.36
C GLN A 182 5.37 -2.44 -6.87
N ILE A 183 6.25 -1.47 -6.95
CA ILE A 183 7.63 -1.65 -7.40
C ILE A 183 8.55 -1.49 -6.20
N GLY A 184 9.46 -2.43 -6.00
CA GLY A 184 10.32 -2.46 -4.82
C GLY A 184 10.20 -3.78 -4.06
N LEU A 185 10.51 -3.81 -2.76
CA LEU A 185 10.45 -5.04 -1.97
C LEU A 185 9.04 -5.64 -1.88
N TYR A 186 8.01 -4.83 -1.93
CA TYR A 186 6.62 -5.29 -1.94
C TYR A 186 6.31 -6.17 -3.15
N SER A 187 6.96 -5.95 -4.30
CA SER A 187 6.79 -6.83 -5.48
C SER A 187 7.30 -8.26 -5.27
N THR A 188 8.02 -8.52 -4.19
CA THR A 188 8.49 -9.86 -3.81
C THR A 188 7.77 -10.35 -2.55
N ALA A 189 7.63 -9.49 -1.54
CA ALA A 189 7.07 -9.85 -0.27
C ALA A 189 5.55 -10.14 -0.34
N THR A 190 4.81 -9.37 -1.14
CA THR A 190 3.35 -9.56 -1.31
C THR A 190 3.03 -10.87 -2.03
N PRO A 191 3.58 -11.18 -3.22
CA PRO A 191 3.32 -12.44 -3.90
C PRO A 191 3.87 -13.67 -3.16
N ARG A 192 4.89 -13.52 -2.32
CA ARG A 192 5.43 -14.61 -1.50
C ARG A 192 4.35 -15.28 -0.63
N ASN A 193 3.32 -14.54 -0.27
CA ASN A 193 2.22 -15.02 0.56
C ASN A 193 1.04 -15.57 -0.26
N ASP A 194 1.12 -15.56 -1.60
CA ASP A 194 0.10 -16.15 -2.47
C ASP A 194 0.12 -17.68 -2.36
N ALA A 195 -1.05 -18.27 -2.16
CA ALA A 195 -1.23 -19.71 -2.07
C ALA A 195 -1.62 -20.36 -3.41
N SER A 196 -1.89 -19.60 -4.46
CA SER A 196 -2.34 -20.11 -5.77
C SER A 196 -1.34 -21.06 -6.47
N PRO A 197 -0.01 -21.01 -6.23
CA PRO A 197 0.92 -22.00 -6.80
C PRO A 197 0.64 -23.45 -6.40
N ALA A 198 -0.09 -23.68 -5.32
CA ALA A 198 -0.52 -25.02 -4.92
C ALA A 198 -1.54 -25.67 -5.89
N ARG A 199 -2.10 -24.89 -6.83
CA ARG A 199 -3.12 -25.35 -7.76
C ARG A 199 -3.01 -24.66 -9.13
N GLY A 200 -2.97 -25.45 -10.19
CA GLY A 200 -2.92 -24.97 -11.57
C GLY A 200 -1.50 -24.90 -12.13
N GLN A 201 -1.39 -24.50 -13.40
CA GLN A 201 -0.13 -24.50 -14.16
C GLN A 201 0.49 -23.11 -14.35
N TRP A 202 -0.27 -22.05 -14.05
CA TRP A 202 0.16 -20.68 -14.30
C TRP A 202 0.70 -20.03 -13.04
N ASP A 203 1.84 -19.40 -13.13
CA ASP A 203 2.47 -18.65 -12.02
C ASP A 203 1.80 -17.28 -11.88
N LEU A 204 0.73 -17.23 -11.11
CA LEU A 204 -0.02 -16.00 -10.88
C LEU A 204 0.74 -15.03 -9.98
N ALA A 205 1.55 -15.54 -9.03
CA ALA A 205 2.39 -14.71 -8.18
C ALA A 205 3.38 -13.87 -9.01
N ASN A 206 3.98 -14.46 -10.04
CA ASN A 206 4.87 -13.74 -10.95
C ASN A 206 4.10 -12.84 -11.93
N ALA A 207 2.91 -13.26 -12.39
CA ALA A 207 2.09 -12.47 -13.31
C ALA A 207 1.63 -11.14 -12.68
N TYR A 208 1.31 -11.14 -11.40
CA TYR A 208 0.76 -9.97 -10.69
C TYR A 208 1.74 -9.31 -9.71
N ARG A 209 3.01 -9.69 -9.70
CA ARG A 209 4.00 -9.24 -8.73
C ARG A 209 4.18 -7.72 -8.63
N TYR A 210 3.90 -6.99 -9.70
CA TYR A 210 4.02 -5.53 -9.75
C TYR A 210 2.68 -4.80 -9.64
N VAL A 211 1.61 -5.50 -9.29
CA VAL A 211 0.26 -4.96 -9.19
C VAL A 211 -0.19 -4.97 -7.73
N SER A 212 -0.37 -3.80 -7.13
CA SER A 212 -1.01 -3.69 -5.82
C SER A 212 -2.53 -3.66 -5.94
N GLU A 213 -3.03 -2.91 -6.90
CA GLU A 213 -4.46 -2.80 -7.20
C GLU A 213 -4.71 -2.79 -8.71
N ALA A 214 -5.67 -3.58 -9.17
CA ALA A 214 -6.16 -3.59 -10.55
C ALA A 214 -7.61 -4.05 -10.55
N ASN A 215 -8.54 -3.12 -10.56
CA ASN A 215 -9.96 -3.42 -10.51
C ASN A 215 -10.77 -2.43 -11.34
N ALA A 216 -11.98 -2.84 -11.71
CA ALA A 216 -12.93 -2.00 -12.39
C ALA A 216 -14.35 -2.32 -11.94
N GLY A 217 -15.24 -1.35 -12.07
CA GLY A 217 -16.60 -1.52 -11.63
C GLY A 217 -17.56 -0.44 -12.11
N TYR A 218 -18.74 -0.52 -11.55
CA TYR A 218 -19.85 0.36 -11.89
C TYR A 218 -20.52 0.93 -10.62
N HIS A 219 -20.79 2.22 -10.63
CA HIS A 219 -21.51 2.93 -9.58
C HIS A 219 -23.00 3.00 -9.89
N PHE A 220 -23.82 2.55 -8.94
CA PHE A 220 -25.27 2.68 -8.97
C PHE A 220 -25.72 3.78 -8.02
N ASN A 221 -26.52 4.71 -8.51
CA ASN A 221 -27.10 5.83 -7.74
C ASN A 221 -28.25 5.34 -6.83
N VAL A 222 -27.95 4.46 -5.87
CA VAL A 222 -28.89 3.91 -4.90
C VAL A 222 -28.54 4.44 -3.53
N GLN A 223 -29.46 5.14 -2.87
CA GLN A 223 -29.24 5.82 -1.57
C GLN A 223 -28.00 6.74 -1.63
N HIS A 224 -26.96 6.46 -0.85
CA HIS A 224 -25.71 7.22 -0.86
C HIS A 224 -24.63 6.60 -1.77
N GLY A 225 -24.98 5.61 -2.56
CA GLY A 225 -24.14 4.94 -3.54
C GLY A 225 -24.04 3.43 -3.31
N LEU A 226 -23.88 2.71 -4.42
CA LEU A 226 -23.56 1.29 -4.44
C LEU A 226 -22.57 1.04 -5.57
N ASN A 227 -21.38 0.51 -5.24
CA ASN A 227 -20.37 0.11 -6.22
C ASN A 227 -20.30 -1.41 -6.30
N VAL A 228 -20.13 -1.92 -7.51
CA VAL A 228 -19.84 -3.34 -7.76
C VAL A 228 -18.57 -3.42 -8.58
N ASP A 229 -17.53 -3.97 -7.97
CA ASP A 229 -16.17 -3.96 -8.51
C ASP A 229 -15.61 -5.38 -8.58
N ALA A 230 -14.75 -5.65 -9.58
CA ALA A 230 -14.05 -6.91 -9.72
C ALA A 230 -12.56 -6.67 -10.04
N GLY A 231 -11.70 -7.53 -9.50
CA GLY A 231 -10.26 -7.47 -9.73
C GLY A 231 -9.42 -7.71 -8.49
N ILE A 232 -8.21 -7.11 -8.47
CA ILE A 232 -7.26 -7.15 -7.37
C ILE A 232 -7.43 -5.88 -6.53
N PHE A 233 -7.59 -6.07 -5.23
CA PHE A 233 -7.80 -5.01 -4.25
C PHE A 233 -6.86 -5.17 -3.06
N LEU A 234 -6.59 -4.08 -2.36
CA LEU A 234 -6.08 -4.18 -1.00
C LEU A 234 -7.12 -4.86 -0.10
N SER A 235 -6.63 -5.52 0.94
CA SER A 235 -7.50 -6.20 1.90
C SER A 235 -8.44 -5.22 2.61
N TYR A 236 -9.67 -5.67 2.87
CA TYR A 236 -10.58 -4.99 3.78
C TYR A 236 -10.37 -5.39 5.25
N VAL A 237 -9.63 -6.46 5.50
CA VAL A 237 -9.34 -6.96 6.86
C VAL A 237 -8.11 -6.26 7.40
N GLY A 238 -8.25 -5.69 8.59
CA GLY A 238 -7.18 -5.00 9.28
C GLY A 238 -7.38 -3.48 9.38
N LEU A 239 -6.79 -2.89 10.42
CA LEU A 239 -6.82 -1.46 10.66
C LEU A 239 -5.72 -0.70 9.91
N PHE A 240 -4.57 -1.33 9.71
CA PHE A 240 -3.44 -0.72 9.02
C PHE A 240 -3.56 -0.88 7.50
N SER A 241 -3.30 0.19 6.78
CA SER A 241 -3.20 0.18 5.32
C SER A 241 -1.95 -0.59 4.86
N PHE A 242 -2.01 -1.19 3.70
CA PHE A 242 -0.85 -1.69 2.97
C PHE A 242 0.21 -0.60 2.74
N TYR A 243 -0.20 0.65 2.57
CA TYR A 243 0.66 1.78 2.31
C TYR A 243 1.07 2.49 3.59
N GLN A 244 2.37 2.54 3.86
CA GLN A 244 2.92 3.09 5.09
C GLN A 244 2.68 4.60 5.29
N PHE A 245 2.49 5.35 4.20
CA PHE A 245 2.12 6.76 4.27
C PHE A 245 0.82 6.99 5.04
N ASP A 246 -0.13 6.06 4.95
CA ASP A 246 -1.47 6.18 5.53
C ASP A 246 -1.50 5.74 7.01
N ASN A 247 -0.44 5.13 7.52
CA ASN A 247 -0.37 4.52 8.84
C ASN A 247 0.24 5.44 9.91
N TRP A 248 -0.12 5.21 11.17
CA TRP A 248 0.43 5.92 12.31
C TRP A 248 1.80 5.39 12.77
N ALA A 249 2.11 4.14 12.47
CA ALA A 249 3.39 3.50 12.72
C ALA A 249 3.94 2.94 11.41
N TYR A 250 5.25 2.72 11.32
CA TYR A 250 5.88 2.08 10.17
C TYR A 250 5.71 0.56 10.24
N GLN A 251 5.99 0.00 11.41
CA GLN A 251 5.80 -1.42 11.67
C GLN A 251 4.59 -1.61 12.57
N PRO A 252 3.44 -2.09 12.04
CA PRO A 252 2.30 -2.43 12.86
C PRO A 252 2.59 -3.65 13.75
N SER A 253 1.72 -3.88 14.74
CA SER A 253 1.79 -5.04 15.63
C SER A 253 1.70 -6.38 14.90
N TYR A 254 2.14 -7.45 15.56
CA TYR A 254 1.88 -8.83 15.14
C TYR A 254 0.42 -9.12 14.80
N VAL A 255 -0.50 -8.47 15.49
CA VAL A 255 -1.94 -8.59 15.22
C VAL A 255 -2.22 -8.21 13.77
N SER A 256 -1.72 -7.07 13.32
CA SER A 256 -1.85 -6.64 11.93
C SER A 256 -1.10 -7.55 10.94
N SER A 257 0.03 -8.15 11.35
CA SER A 257 0.78 -9.08 10.50
C SER A 257 0.04 -10.39 10.21
N ASN A 258 -1.06 -10.69 10.94
CA ASN A 258 -1.93 -11.83 10.67
C ASN A 258 -3.12 -11.48 9.76
N THR A 259 -3.21 -10.27 9.27
CA THR A 259 -4.22 -9.85 8.29
C THR A 259 -3.69 -9.99 6.86
N PRO A 260 -4.54 -10.25 5.87
CA PRO A 260 -4.09 -10.39 4.48
C PRO A 260 -3.78 -9.02 3.86
N TRP A 261 -2.90 -8.99 2.87
CA TRP A 261 -2.54 -7.73 2.20
C TRP A 261 -3.43 -7.41 1.01
N PHE A 262 -3.91 -8.44 0.31
CA PHE A 262 -4.71 -8.27 -0.89
C PHE A 262 -5.77 -9.36 -1.03
N PHE A 263 -6.76 -9.07 -1.86
CA PHE A 263 -7.74 -10.02 -2.34
C PHE A 263 -7.94 -9.90 -3.85
N ASN A 264 -8.25 -11.00 -4.51
CA ASN A 264 -8.71 -11.02 -5.90
C ASN A 264 -10.12 -11.60 -5.96
N GLY A 265 -11.07 -10.83 -6.51
CA GLY A 265 -12.47 -11.26 -6.55
C GLY A 265 -13.45 -10.15 -6.91
N VAL A 266 -14.61 -10.22 -6.30
CA VAL A 266 -15.70 -9.23 -6.45
C VAL A 266 -16.05 -8.65 -5.10
N ARG A 267 -16.20 -7.33 -5.04
CA ARG A 267 -16.74 -6.62 -3.88
C ARG A 267 -17.98 -5.81 -4.25
N VAL A 268 -18.85 -5.63 -3.27
CA VAL A 268 -19.95 -4.68 -3.34
C VAL A 268 -19.78 -3.69 -2.20
N GLN A 269 -19.74 -2.39 -2.50
CA GLN A 269 -19.69 -1.33 -1.50
C GLN A 269 -21.04 -0.63 -1.48
N TRP A 270 -21.84 -0.86 -0.46
CA TRP A 270 -23.15 -0.24 -0.31
C TRP A 270 -23.13 0.78 0.82
N TYR A 271 -23.64 1.96 0.53
CA TYR A 271 -23.76 3.08 1.48
C TYR A 271 -25.24 3.37 1.76
N PRO A 272 -25.87 2.65 2.72
CA PRO A 272 -27.28 2.90 3.06
C PRO A 272 -27.51 4.28 3.69
N THR A 273 -26.48 4.86 4.29
CA THR A 273 -26.47 6.23 4.83
C THR A 273 -25.12 6.89 4.57
N ALA A 274 -25.03 8.22 4.70
CA ALA A 274 -23.76 8.94 4.62
C ALA A 274 -22.71 8.53 5.69
N LYS A 275 -23.12 7.72 6.69
CA LYS A 275 -22.32 7.35 7.86
C LYS A 275 -22.01 5.85 7.96
N LEU A 276 -22.57 5.04 7.09
CA LEU A 276 -22.48 3.59 7.14
C LEU A 276 -22.14 3.01 5.77
N LYS A 277 -21.10 2.14 5.72
CA LYS A 277 -20.77 1.28 4.59
C LYS A 277 -20.95 -0.18 4.98
N ILE A 278 -21.57 -0.96 4.12
CA ILE A 278 -21.66 -2.42 4.19
C ILE A 278 -21.01 -2.97 2.94
N GLU A 279 -20.04 -3.85 3.09
CA GLU A 279 -19.17 -4.27 1.99
C GLU A 279 -18.98 -5.79 1.97
N PRO A 280 -19.89 -6.58 1.37
CA PRO A 280 -19.71 -8.00 1.16
C PRO A 280 -18.71 -8.29 0.03
N TRP A 281 -17.96 -9.39 0.19
CA TRP A 281 -16.92 -9.85 -0.72
C TRP A 281 -17.10 -11.32 -1.11
N PHE A 282 -16.82 -11.59 -2.38
CA PHE A 282 -16.64 -12.93 -2.94
C PHE A 282 -15.28 -13.01 -3.61
N ILE A 283 -14.35 -13.78 -3.05
CA ILE A 283 -12.94 -13.75 -3.39
C ILE A 283 -12.38 -15.15 -3.66
N ASN A 284 -11.25 -15.22 -4.37
CA ASN A 284 -10.59 -16.47 -4.73
C ASN A 284 -10.07 -17.24 -3.53
N GLY A 285 -9.64 -16.56 -2.48
CA GLY A 285 -9.13 -17.13 -1.25
C GLY A 285 -8.40 -16.10 -0.39
N TRP A 286 -7.96 -16.52 0.79
CA TRP A 286 -7.18 -15.66 1.68
C TRP A 286 -5.82 -15.33 1.07
N GLN A 287 -5.61 -14.06 0.76
CA GLN A 287 -4.36 -13.54 0.18
C GLN A 287 -3.87 -14.40 -1.02
N SER A 288 -4.78 -14.63 -1.96
CA SER A 288 -4.52 -15.51 -3.10
C SER A 288 -4.99 -14.89 -4.41
N TYR A 289 -4.10 -14.82 -5.40
CA TYR A 289 -4.46 -14.35 -6.74
C TYR A 289 -5.40 -15.34 -7.44
N GLY A 290 -5.15 -16.62 -7.27
CA GLY A 290 -5.97 -17.69 -7.83
C GLY A 290 -6.63 -18.51 -6.75
N ARG A 291 -7.54 -19.34 -7.18
CA ARG A 291 -8.22 -20.28 -6.32
C ARG A 291 -7.32 -21.50 -6.07
N PHE A 292 -7.17 -21.93 -4.83
CA PHE A 292 -6.32 -23.08 -4.48
C PHE A 292 -7.07 -24.21 -3.77
N ASN A 293 -8.33 -24.03 -3.36
CA ASN A 293 -9.16 -25.10 -2.88
C ASN A 293 -10.56 -25.12 -3.55
N ASN A 294 -11.52 -25.88 -3.01
CA ASN A 294 -12.82 -26.06 -3.65
C ASN A 294 -13.86 -25.01 -3.28
N ARG A 295 -13.52 -24.07 -2.40
CA ARG A 295 -14.44 -23.05 -1.89
C ARG A 295 -13.93 -21.66 -2.21
N PRO A 296 -14.81 -20.70 -2.50
CA PRO A 296 -14.43 -19.31 -2.55
C PRO A 296 -14.19 -18.76 -1.14
N GLY A 297 -13.48 -17.65 -1.03
CA GLY A 297 -13.49 -16.83 0.16
C GLY A 297 -14.76 -15.98 0.22
N LEU A 298 -15.42 -15.97 1.35
CA LEU A 298 -16.56 -15.09 1.63
C LEU A 298 -16.27 -14.26 2.86
N GLY A 299 -16.64 -12.99 2.81
CA GLY A 299 -16.46 -12.11 3.95
C GLY A 299 -17.10 -10.75 3.72
N GLY A 300 -16.69 -9.79 4.51
CA GLY A 300 -17.16 -8.43 4.36
C GLY A 300 -16.72 -7.52 5.48
N GLN A 301 -17.00 -6.25 5.28
CA GLN A 301 -16.70 -5.16 6.19
C GLN A 301 -17.98 -4.38 6.49
N ILE A 302 -18.12 -3.97 7.74
CA ILE A 302 -19.04 -2.90 8.16
C ILE A 302 -18.20 -1.77 8.71
N LEU A 303 -18.33 -0.57 8.12
CA LEU A 303 -17.66 0.62 8.56
C LEU A 303 -18.70 1.66 8.94
N TRP A 304 -18.64 2.12 10.18
CA TRP A 304 -19.57 3.09 10.73
C TRP A 304 -18.84 4.29 11.32
N ARG A 305 -19.15 5.49 10.79
CA ARG A 305 -18.66 6.79 11.26
C ARG A 305 -19.84 7.63 11.75
N PRO A 306 -20.27 7.50 13.01
CA PRO A 306 -21.44 8.24 13.50
C PRO A 306 -21.23 9.75 13.56
N ASN A 307 -19.99 10.19 13.75
CA ASN A 307 -19.57 11.59 13.81
C ASN A 307 -18.09 11.73 13.46
N GLY A 308 -17.56 12.95 13.33
CA GLY A 308 -16.18 13.22 12.93
C GLY A 308 -15.10 12.81 13.96
N ARG A 309 -15.46 12.14 15.05
CA ARG A 309 -14.53 11.71 16.11
C ARG A 309 -14.48 10.21 16.35
N LEU A 310 -15.37 9.43 15.74
CA LEU A 310 -15.49 8.01 16.00
C LEU A 310 -15.62 7.23 14.70
N GLU A 311 -14.81 6.19 14.56
CA GLU A 311 -14.97 5.14 13.57
C GLU A 311 -15.05 3.79 14.26
N ILE A 312 -15.96 2.94 13.81
CA ILE A 312 -16.09 1.54 14.19
C ILE A 312 -16.02 0.71 12.92
N LEU A 313 -15.13 -0.25 12.92
CA LEU A 313 -14.82 -1.12 11.80
C LEU A 313 -14.97 -2.57 12.24
N GLY A 314 -15.81 -3.34 11.57
CA GLY A 314 -15.97 -4.77 11.76
C GLY A 314 -15.64 -5.51 10.48
N ASN A 315 -14.68 -6.42 10.53
CA ASN A 315 -14.22 -7.22 9.41
C ASN A 315 -14.43 -8.70 9.69
N GLN A 316 -15.05 -9.40 8.75
CA GLN A 316 -15.33 -10.83 8.87
C GLN A 316 -14.85 -11.56 7.62
N TYR A 317 -14.22 -12.70 7.83
CA TYR A 317 -13.89 -13.67 6.79
C TYR A 317 -14.34 -15.06 7.24
N GLY A 318 -15.08 -15.75 6.43
CA GLY A 318 -15.55 -17.09 6.76
C GLY A 318 -15.82 -17.91 5.51
N TYR A 319 -15.85 -19.25 5.67
CA TYR A 319 -16.05 -20.17 4.57
C TYR A 319 -14.99 -20.02 3.45
N GLY A 320 -13.80 -19.61 3.86
CA GLY A 320 -12.69 -19.39 2.95
C GLY A 320 -11.68 -20.52 2.97
N GLU A 321 -10.54 -20.23 2.37
CA GLU A 321 -9.47 -21.18 2.19
C GLU A 321 -8.32 -20.96 3.16
N ASP A 322 -7.59 -22.06 3.40
CA ASP A 322 -6.33 -22.03 4.10
C ASP A 322 -5.19 -21.61 3.17
N ALA A 323 -4.30 -20.75 3.62
CA ALA A 323 -3.11 -20.33 2.87
C ALA A 323 -2.15 -21.48 2.50
N LEU A 324 -2.28 -22.65 3.13
CA LEU A 324 -1.47 -23.83 2.81
C LEU A 324 -2.07 -24.73 1.72
N GLY A 325 -3.21 -24.33 1.12
CA GLY A 325 -3.82 -25.06 0.04
C GLY A 325 -4.42 -26.43 0.44
N ILE A 326 -4.83 -26.58 1.69
CA ILE A 326 -5.45 -27.84 2.19
C ILE A 326 -6.94 -27.85 1.81
N PRO A 327 -7.40 -28.69 0.88
CA PRO A 327 -8.72 -28.57 0.27
C PRO A 327 -9.92 -28.71 1.21
N THR A 328 -9.74 -29.30 2.37
CA THR A 328 -10.81 -29.56 3.36
C THR A 328 -10.78 -28.57 4.52
N ARG A 329 -9.81 -27.67 4.56
CA ARG A 329 -9.64 -26.71 5.65
C ARG A 329 -10.39 -25.43 5.36
N THR A 330 -11.15 -24.95 6.34
CA THR A 330 -11.93 -23.70 6.28
C THR A 330 -11.38 -22.72 7.30
N ARG A 331 -11.22 -21.47 6.90
CA ARG A 331 -10.74 -20.36 7.74
C ARG A 331 -11.90 -19.47 8.16
N TYR A 332 -11.86 -19.06 9.44
CA TYR A 332 -12.70 -18.00 10.00
C TYR A 332 -11.82 -16.96 10.64
N HIS A 333 -12.12 -15.69 10.38
CA HIS A 333 -11.32 -14.58 10.88
C HIS A 333 -12.21 -13.38 11.15
N THR A 334 -11.92 -12.66 12.25
CA THR A 334 -12.51 -11.38 12.59
C THR A 334 -11.40 -10.41 13.00
N ASP A 335 -11.46 -9.18 12.51
CA ASP A 335 -10.59 -8.07 12.91
C ASP A 335 -11.48 -6.86 13.11
N ASP A 336 -11.73 -6.47 14.35
CA ASP A 336 -12.67 -5.43 14.72
C ASP A 336 -11.93 -4.28 15.40
N SER A 337 -12.18 -3.05 14.95
CA SER A 337 -11.44 -1.88 15.40
C SER A 337 -12.33 -0.73 15.78
N ILE A 338 -11.87 0.06 16.75
CA ILE A 338 -12.42 1.35 17.12
C ILE A 338 -11.31 2.38 17.04
N GLN A 339 -11.59 3.53 16.39
CA GLN A 339 -10.74 4.70 16.36
C GLN A 339 -11.48 5.88 16.96
N TYR A 340 -10.87 6.56 17.93
CA TYR A 340 -11.51 7.65 18.65
C TYR A 340 -10.58 8.86 18.80
N LYS A 341 -11.01 9.99 18.22
CA LYS A 341 -10.38 11.30 18.39
C LYS A 341 -10.92 11.96 19.67
N TYR A 342 -10.19 11.80 20.77
CA TYR A 342 -10.63 12.27 22.08
C TYR A 342 -10.29 13.73 22.37
N TYR A 343 -9.35 14.33 21.59
CA TYR A 343 -9.00 15.74 21.72
C TYR A 343 -8.80 16.39 20.36
N GLN A 344 -9.26 17.63 20.24
CA GLN A 344 -8.96 18.53 19.13
C GLN A 344 -8.87 19.94 19.70
N GLY A 345 -7.71 20.56 19.59
CA GLY A 345 -7.40 21.88 20.10
C GLY A 345 -7.02 22.85 19.00
N THR A 346 -6.93 24.10 19.36
CA THR A 346 -6.49 25.20 18.47
C THR A 346 -5.07 25.67 18.79
N THR A 347 -4.40 25.02 19.77
CA THR A 347 -3.07 25.41 20.23
C THR A 347 -1.97 24.76 19.38
N HIS A 348 -0.80 25.42 19.30
CA HIS A 348 0.36 24.84 18.66
C HIS A 348 0.94 23.65 19.43
N LEU A 349 0.73 23.55 20.74
CA LEU A 349 1.33 22.50 21.56
C LEU A 349 0.76 21.13 21.21
N ILE A 350 -0.54 20.90 21.43
CA ILE A 350 -1.24 19.68 20.98
C ILE A 350 -2.40 20.12 20.15
N SER A 351 -2.39 19.79 18.87
CA SER A 351 -3.46 20.12 17.94
C SER A 351 -4.55 19.04 17.90
N MET A 352 -4.17 17.77 18.11
CA MET A 352 -5.10 16.65 18.08
C MET A 352 -4.57 15.47 18.87
N ALA A 353 -5.48 14.63 19.39
CA ALA A 353 -5.13 13.33 19.97
C ALA A 353 -6.20 12.29 19.68
N ALA A 354 -5.75 11.10 19.28
CA ALA A 354 -6.61 9.98 18.98
C ALA A 354 -5.99 8.64 19.43
N ALA A 355 -6.86 7.66 19.63
CA ALA A 355 -6.45 6.31 19.99
C ALA A 355 -7.20 5.28 19.15
N THR A 356 -6.57 4.11 18.96
CA THR A 356 -7.17 2.94 18.32
C THR A 356 -7.12 1.74 19.25
N LEU A 357 -8.11 0.88 19.13
CA LEU A 357 -8.12 -0.45 19.74
C LEU A 357 -8.59 -1.42 18.66
N THR A 358 -7.81 -2.47 18.43
CA THR A 358 -8.19 -3.59 17.55
C THR A 358 -8.17 -4.89 18.33
N GLY A 359 -9.23 -5.68 18.17
CA GLY A 359 -9.28 -7.09 18.56
C GLY A 359 -9.26 -7.95 17.29
N ASP A 360 -8.44 -8.98 17.28
CA ASP A 360 -8.28 -9.88 16.16
C ASP A 360 -8.32 -11.33 16.63
N ALA A 361 -9.11 -12.16 15.95
CA ALA A 361 -9.21 -13.56 16.23
C ALA A 361 -9.42 -14.37 14.95
N GLY A 362 -8.78 -15.51 14.87
CA GLY A 362 -8.95 -16.39 13.73
C GLY A 362 -8.82 -17.84 14.10
N CYS A 363 -9.37 -18.72 13.26
CA CYS A 363 -9.21 -20.14 13.42
C CYS A 363 -9.45 -20.90 12.12
N GLU A 364 -9.00 -22.15 12.11
CA GLU A 364 -9.23 -23.10 11.04
C GLU A 364 -9.84 -24.39 11.51
N SER A 365 -10.68 -25.01 10.67
CA SER A 365 -11.28 -26.30 10.89
C SER A 365 -11.24 -27.16 9.63
N GLY A 366 -11.09 -28.47 9.81
CA GLY A 366 -10.94 -29.43 8.73
C GLY A 366 -9.48 -29.84 8.50
N GLY A 367 -9.23 -30.84 7.65
CA GLY A 367 -7.87 -31.30 7.37
C GLY A 367 -7.11 -31.82 8.60
N GLY A 368 -7.84 -32.37 9.61
CA GLY A 368 -7.23 -32.91 10.84
C GLY A 368 -7.06 -31.91 11.98
N VAL A 369 -7.47 -30.64 11.80
CA VAL A 369 -7.41 -29.58 12.82
C VAL A 369 -8.80 -29.04 13.15
N SER A 370 -8.95 -28.39 14.29
CA SER A 370 -10.17 -27.68 14.67
C SER A 370 -9.86 -26.35 15.37
N CYS A 371 -10.79 -25.42 15.29
CA CYS A 371 -10.65 -24.08 15.89
C CYS A 371 -10.25 -24.14 17.37
N PHE A 372 -10.94 -24.98 18.16
CA PHE A 372 -10.75 -25.03 19.61
C PHE A 372 -10.27 -26.40 20.11
N GLY A 373 -9.90 -27.30 19.21
CA GLY A 373 -9.57 -28.67 19.50
C GLY A 373 -10.82 -29.57 19.55
N ASN A 374 -10.60 -30.87 19.48
CA ASN A 374 -11.67 -31.87 19.64
C ASN A 374 -11.89 -32.17 21.13
N GLY A 375 -12.57 -31.26 21.82
CA GLY A 375 -12.69 -31.32 23.25
C GLY A 375 -11.42 -30.79 23.96
N LYS A 376 -10.96 -31.46 25.01
CA LYS A 376 -9.85 -30.98 25.85
C LYS A 376 -8.45 -31.24 25.29
N THR A 377 -8.31 -32.15 24.34
CA THR A 377 -7.01 -32.69 23.90
C THR A 377 -6.72 -32.59 22.41
N GLY A 378 -7.67 -32.10 21.61
CA GLY A 378 -7.46 -31.99 20.17
C GLY A 378 -6.55 -30.80 19.77
N PRO A 379 -5.96 -30.85 18.58
CA PRO A 379 -5.15 -29.76 18.05
C PRO A 379 -5.95 -28.47 17.92
N LYS A 380 -5.43 -27.39 18.50
CA LYS A 380 -6.04 -26.04 18.42
C LYS A 380 -5.37 -25.24 17.33
N GLN A 381 -6.14 -24.85 16.34
CA GLN A 381 -5.69 -24.03 15.24
C GLN A 381 -6.41 -22.68 15.25
N SER A 382 -6.06 -21.86 16.23
CA SER A 382 -6.69 -20.57 16.48
C SER A 382 -5.69 -19.57 17.07
N PHE A 383 -5.99 -18.30 16.95
CA PHE A 383 -5.31 -17.24 17.69
C PHE A 383 -6.31 -16.21 18.23
N LEU A 384 -5.84 -15.46 19.20
CA LEU A 384 -6.49 -14.27 19.73
C LEU A 384 -5.42 -13.21 19.98
N GLY A 385 -5.66 -11.99 19.48
CA GLY A 385 -4.77 -10.87 19.65
C GLY A 385 -5.51 -9.56 19.89
N PHE A 386 -4.76 -8.57 20.32
CA PHE A 386 -5.21 -7.19 20.39
C PHE A 386 -4.03 -6.24 20.16
N MET A 387 -4.32 -5.05 19.65
CA MET A 387 -3.36 -3.95 19.54
C MET A 387 -4.00 -2.63 19.91
N VAL A 388 -3.18 -1.73 20.44
CA VAL A 388 -3.58 -0.37 20.87
C VAL A 388 -2.55 0.61 20.38
N TYR A 389 -2.98 1.71 19.80
CA TYR A 389 -2.12 2.83 19.43
C TYR A 389 -2.73 4.13 19.91
N ASN A 390 -1.86 5.03 20.36
CA ASN A 390 -2.21 6.40 20.71
C ASN A 390 -1.33 7.36 19.92
N ARG A 391 -1.93 8.35 19.28
CA ARG A 391 -1.23 9.34 18.48
C ARG A 391 -1.58 10.75 18.93
N LEU A 392 -0.56 11.55 19.13
CA LEU A 392 -0.64 12.97 19.44
C LEU A 392 -0.07 13.76 18.27
N TRP A 393 -0.80 14.79 17.83
CA TRP A 393 -0.33 15.72 16.81
C TRP A 393 -0.01 17.07 17.45
N PHE A 394 1.02 17.72 16.91
CA PHE A 394 1.53 18.99 17.40
C PHE A 394 1.68 19.98 16.25
N ASP A 395 1.70 21.27 16.59
CA ASP A 395 1.92 22.38 15.67
C ASP A 395 1.07 22.25 14.38
N ARG A 396 -0.26 22.25 14.55
CA ARG A 396 -1.22 22.11 13.44
C ARG A 396 -0.98 20.86 12.59
N ASN A 397 -0.75 19.74 13.26
CA ASN A 397 -0.50 18.42 12.66
C ASN A 397 0.82 18.29 11.87
N LYS A 398 1.75 19.24 12.05
CA LYS A 398 3.06 19.19 11.40
C LYS A 398 3.98 18.13 11.99
N TYR A 399 3.82 17.84 13.28
CA TYR A 399 4.53 16.77 13.97
C TYR A 399 3.55 15.81 14.59
N ALA A 400 3.96 14.55 14.74
CA ALA A 400 3.19 13.59 15.51
C ALA A 400 4.09 12.63 16.28
N LEU A 401 3.54 12.14 17.40
CA LEU A 401 4.10 11.07 18.21
C LEU A 401 3.07 9.97 18.35
N THR A 402 3.42 8.77 17.95
CA THR A 402 2.59 7.56 18.13
C THR A 402 3.30 6.61 19.09
N ILE A 403 2.55 6.06 20.02
CA ILE A 403 3.00 4.98 20.91
C ILE A 403 1.96 3.87 20.80
N GLY A 404 2.42 2.66 20.57
CA GLY A 404 1.51 1.54 20.45
C GLY A 404 2.20 0.19 20.48
N GLY A 405 1.41 -0.84 20.26
CA GLY A 405 1.85 -2.22 20.24
C GLY A 405 0.69 -3.17 20.51
N GLY A 406 1.00 -4.45 20.59
CA GLY A 406 -0.02 -5.47 20.78
C GLY A 406 0.51 -6.78 21.34
N ARG A 407 -0.39 -7.73 21.45
CA ARG A 407 -0.11 -9.06 21.92
C ARG A 407 -0.95 -10.08 21.18
N ILE A 408 -0.33 -11.23 20.88
CA ILE A 408 -0.99 -12.37 20.26
C ILE A 408 -0.76 -13.64 21.08
N ASN A 409 -1.79 -14.47 21.19
CA ASN A 409 -1.74 -15.82 21.72
C ASN A 409 -2.21 -16.80 20.64
N ASN A 410 -1.30 -17.61 20.14
CA ASN A 410 -1.53 -18.53 19.04
C ASN A 410 -1.00 -19.92 19.39
N PRO A 411 -1.86 -20.83 19.89
CA PRO A 411 -1.44 -22.12 20.43
C PRO A 411 -0.96 -23.13 19.36
N GLY A 412 -1.19 -22.88 18.07
CA GLY A 412 -0.81 -23.79 16.99
C GLY A 412 -0.01 -23.15 15.87
N ARG A 413 0.51 -21.93 16.08
CA ARG A 413 1.19 -21.13 15.07
C ARG A 413 0.35 -20.88 13.81
N TYR A 414 -0.96 -20.90 13.96
CA TYR A 414 -1.88 -20.58 12.90
C TYR A 414 -1.60 -19.21 12.32
N LEU A 415 -1.41 -19.13 11.01
CA LEU A 415 -1.25 -17.86 10.27
C LEU A 415 -0.10 -16.97 10.78
N VAL A 416 0.87 -17.51 11.50
CA VAL A 416 2.07 -16.73 11.85
C VAL A 416 2.84 -16.44 10.59
N LEU A 417 3.25 -15.16 10.41
CA LEU A 417 4.05 -14.76 9.27
C LEU A 417 5.30 -15.61 9.15
N LEU A 418 5.40 -16.39 8.06
CA LEU A 418 6.42 -17.42 7.90
C LEU A 418 7.81 -16.78 7.76
N PRO A 419 8.81 -17.18 8.59
CA PRO A 419 10.18 -16.76 8.40
C PRO A 419 10.71 -17.17 7.01
N PRO A 420 11.40 -16.29 6.26
CA PRO A 420 11.93 -16.60 4.93
C PRO A 420 13.22 -17.45 4.98
N ILE A 421 13.22 -18.56 5.73
CA ILE A 421 14.39 -19.39 5.94
C ILE A 421 14.62 -20.24 4.70
N ASN A 422 15.83 -20.18 4.12
CA ASN A 422 16.19 -20.82 2.86
C ASN A 422 15.16 -20.54 1.74
N GLY A 423 14.76 -19.27 1.60
CA GLY A 423 13.82 -18.84 0.58
C GLY A 423 12.37 -19.29 0.79
N ALA A 424 11.99 -19.72 1.98
CA ALA A 424 10.63 -20.19 2.29
C ALA A 424 9.54 -19.19 1.90
N THR A 425 8.46 -19.69 1.33
CA THR A 425 7.24 -18.96 0.96
C THR A 425 6.03 -19.56 1.66
N ALA A 426 4.88 -18.91 1.58
CA ALA A 426 3.64 -19.47 2.11
C ALA A 426 3.30 -20.84 1.49
N ALA A 427 3.59 -21.03 0.20
CA ALA A 427 3.35 -22.29 -0.50
C ALA A 427 4.36 -23.39 -0.13
N SER A 428 5.65 -23.03 0.05
CA SER A 428 6.69 -24.02 0.39
C SER A 428 6.68 -24.41 1.86
N GLY A 429 6.29 -23.49 2.75
CA GLY A 429 6.52 -23.66 4.18
C GLY A 429 8.01 -23.71 4.54
N THR A 430 8.32 -23.94 5.82
CA THR A 430 9.68 -24.24 6.30
C THR A 430 9.67 -25.20 7.47
N PRO A 431 10.52 -26.24 7.46
CA PRO A 431 10.64 -27.18 8.59
C PRO A 431 11.34 -26.56 9.82
N TYR A 432 11.97 -25.41 9.67
CA TYR A 432 12.64 -24.71 10.77
C TYR A 432 11.68 -23.94 11.69
N PHE A 433 10.48 -23.63 11.17
CA PHE A 433 9.41 -22.99 11.92
C PHE A 433 8.07 -23.47 11.39
N THR A 434 7.64 -24.62 11.85
CA THR A 434 6.44 -25.28 11.33
C THR A 434 5.17 -24.77 12.01
N GLU A 435 4.07 -24.78 11.27
CA GLU A 435 2.72 -24.60 11.78
C GLU A 435 2.20 -25.96 12.29
N ASN A 436 2.40 -26.22 13.56
CA ASN A 436 1.93 -27.45 14.19
C ASN A 436 0.97 -27.16 15.32
N PRO A 437 -0.22 -27.77 15.33
CA PRO A 437 -1.10 -27.72 16.48
C PRO A 437 -0.39 -28.21 17.76
N GLY A 438 -0.40 -27.38 18.80
CA GLY A 438 0.31 -27.63 20.05
C GLY A 438 1.65 -26.94 20.19
N ASP A 439 2.21 -26.36 19.10
CA ASP A 439 3.40 -25.51 19.16
C ASP A 439 2.97 -24.05 19.37
N PRO A 440 3.11 -23.48 20.58
CA PRO A 440 2.60 -22.14 20.82
C PRO A 440 3.47 -21.06 20.16
N PHE A 441 2.81 -19.97 19.71
CA PHE A 441 3.43 -18.70 19.42
C PHE A 441 2.72 -17.62 20.23
N LYS A 442 3.38 -17.13 21.27
CA LYS A 442 2.92 -16.01 22.08
C LYS A 442 3.90 -14.88 21.90
N ALA A 443 3.43 -13.80 21.29
CA ALA A 443 4.28 -12.67 20.97
C ALA A 443 3.66 -11.36 21.44
N TRP A 444 4.49 -10.36 21.62
CA TRP A 444 4.10 -8.99 21.91
C TRP A 444 5.08 -8.04 21.27
N ASP A 445 4.65 -6.82 21.03
CA ASP A 445 5.45 -5.75 20.47
C ASP A 445 5.09 -4.40 21.11
N ALA A 446 6.02 -3.46 20.99
CA ALA A 446 5.81 -2.07 21.33
C ALA A 446 6.63 -1.18 20.40
N SER A 447 6.05 -0.06 20.01
CA SER A 447 6.72 0.92 19.14
C SER A 447 6.51 2.35 19.61
N VAL A 448 7.49 3.18 19.28
CA VAL A 448 7.43 4.64 19.39
C VAL A 448 7.79 5.22 18.03
N THR A 449 6.85 5.94 17.43
CA THR A 449 6.99 6.54 16.10
C THR A 449 6.88 8.04 16.18
N THR A 450 7.80 8.75 15.55
CA THR A 450 7.75 10.20 15.38
C THR A 450 7.67 10.56 13.92
N ASP A 451 6.77 11.48 13.58
CA ASP A 451 6.59 11.97 12.22
C ASP A 451 6.82 13.47 12.14
N TYR A 452 7.53 13.90 11.09
CA TYR A 452 7.57 15.27 10.61
C TYR A 452 6.87 15.34 9.26
N MET A 453 5.80 16.13 9.19
CA MET A 453 4.88 16.22 8.06
C MET A 453 4.80 17.69 7.57
N PRO A 454 5.82 18.20 6.83
CA PRO A 454 5.87 19.60 6.41
C PRO A 454 4.77 19.98 5.41
N SER A 455 4.21 19.00 4.72
CA SER A 455 3.03 19.14 3.83
C SER A 455 2.19 17.87 3.87
N GLN A 456 1.01 17.91 3.25
CA GLN A 456 0.14 16.73 3.14
C GLN A 456 0.72 15.61 2.26
N TYR A 457 1.76 15.88 1.48
CA TYR A 457 2.32 14.96 0.48
C TYR A 457 3.54 14.18 0.97
N ILE A 458 4.18 14.58 2.08
CA ILE A 458 5.42 13.96 2.54
C ILE A 458 5.43 13.76 4.06
N THR A 459 5.94 12.62 4.50
CA THR A 459 6.21 12.29 5.89
C THR A 459 7.66 11.82 6.03
N TYR A 460 8.42 12.44 6.92
CA TYR A 460 9.67 11.91 7.44
C TYR A 460 9.34 11.20 8.74
N ARG A 461 9.55 9.88 8.77
CA ARG A 461 9.22 9.02 9.92
C ARG A 461 10.46 8.45 10.54
N PHE A 462 10.48 8.42 11.87
CA PHE A 462 11.44 7.68 12.64
C PHE A 462 10.71 6.82 13.66
N GLU A 463 11.08 5.54 13.73
CA GLU A 463 10.43 4.57 14.60
C GLU A 463 11.46 3.71 15.32
N TYR A 464 11.24 3.48 16.62
CA TYR A 464 11.84 2.40 17.38
C TYR A 464 10.78 1.34 17.64
N ASN A 465 11.13 0.07 17.38
CA ASN A 465 10.26 -1.08 17.57
C ASN A 465 10.97 -2.17 18.36
N HIS A 466 10.29 -2.71 19.36
CA HIS A 466 10.69 -3.91 20.11
C HIS A 466 9.68 -5.00 19.86
N ARG A 467 10.17 -6.21 19.56
CA ARG A 467 9.35 -7.41 19.35
C ARG A 467 9.90 -8.58 20.13
N ALA A 468 9.01 -9.41 20.70
CA ALA A 468 9.40 -10.59 21.44
C ALA A 468 8.39 -11.74 21.26
N ALA A 469 8.90 -12.96 21.25
CA ALA A 469 8.11 -14.20 21.17
C ALA A 469 8.60 -15.21 22.21
N ASN A 470 7.71 -16.10 22.60
CA ASN A 470 8.05 -17.18 23.53
C ASN A 470 8.90 -18.31 22.90
N VAL A 471 9.07 -18.28 21.59
CA VAL A 471 9.88 -19.22 20.81
C VAL A 471 10.90 -18.46 19.98
N PRO A 472 12.06 -19.06 19.61
CA PRO A 472 13.00 -18.45 18.67
C PRO A 472 12.33 -18.24 17.31
N TYR A 473 12.34 -16.99 16.84
CA TYR A 473 11.60 -16.59 15.65
C TYR A 473 12.35 -15.52 14.82
N PHE A 474 13.02 -14.57 15.46
CA PHE A 474 13.72 -13.47 14.82
C PHE A 474 15.12 -13.87 14.39
N ALA A 475 15.62 -13.28 13.32
CA ALA A 475 17.00 -13.51 12.89
C ALA A 475 18.01 -13.05 13.96
N GLY A 476 18.94 -13.92 14.27
CA GLY A 476 20.12 -13.61 15.10
C GLY A 476 21.32 -13.22 14.26
N PRO A 477 22.50 -12.98 14.87
CA PRO A 477 23.73 -12.58 14.16
C PRO A 477 24.15 -13.56 13.06
N GLY A 478 23.85 -14.86 13.21
CA GLY A 478 24.14 -15.90 12.20
C GLY A 478 23.26 -15.87 10.94
N GLY A 479 22.19 -15.07 10.97
CA GLY A 479 21.24 -14.95 9.87
C GLY A 479 20.36 -16.17 9.64
N VAL A 480 19.58 -16.13 8.56
CA VAL A 480 18.60 -17.18 8.17
C VAL A 480 18.83 -17.68 6.75
N THR A 481 19.89 -17.23 6.09
CA THR A 481 20.32 -17.67 4.78
C THR A 481 21.45 -18.71 4.91
N PRO A 482 21.34 -19.89 4.28
CA PRO A 482 22.39 -20.89 4.32
C PRO A 482 23.71 -20.38 3.69
N PRO A 483 24.86 -20.97 4.06
CA PRO A 483 26.12 -20.67 3.40
C PRO A 483 26.03 -20.93 1.89
N GLY A 484 26.42 -19.96 1.08
CA GLY A 484 26.31 -20.03 -0.38
C GLY A 484 24.96 -19.59 -0.95
N GLY A 485 24.07 -19.02 -0.14
CA GLY A 485 22.76 -18.51 -0.54
C GLY A 485 21.62 -19.51 -0.34
N ASN A 486 20.42 -19.16 -0.79
CA ASN A 486 19.28 -20.06 -0.74
C ASN A 486 19.49 -21.21 -1.73
N THR A 487 19.60 -22.43 -1.22
CA THR A 487 19.95 -23.63 -2.01
C THR A 487 18.91 -24.72 -1.87
N GLY A 488 18.79 -25.57 -2.88
CA GLY A 488 17.80 -26.64 -2.92
C GLY A 488 16.37 -26.15 -3.19
N ALA A 489 15.38 -26.93 -2.80
CA ALA A 489 13.98 -26.53 -2.88
C ALA A 489 13.69 -25.44 -1.83
N LEU A 490 12.85 -24.46 -2.20
CA LEU A 490 12.48 -23.35 -1.32
C LEU A 490 11.94 -23.88 0.02
N GLY A 491 12.44 -23.33 1.13
CA GLY A 491 12.04 -23.73 2.48
C GLY A 491 12.46 -25.14 2.91
N SER A 492 13.33 -25.81 2.15
CA SER A 492 13.83 -27.13 2.50
C SER A 492 14.90 -27.10 3.59
N VAL A 493 15.13 -28.25 4.25
CA VAL A 493 16.25 -28.42 5.18
C VAL A 493 17.57 -28.43 4.41
N VAL A 494 18.56 -27.68 4.92
CA VAL A 494 19.94 -27.71 4.42
C VAL A 494 20.78 -28.57 5.36
N PRO A 495 21.37 -29.69 4.89
CA PRO A 495 22.14 -30.58 5.75
C PRO A 495 23.33 -29.87 6.42
N GLY A 496 23.48 -30.07 7.74
CA GLY A 496 24.58 -29.50 8.51
C GLY A 496 24.48 -28.00 8.81
N TRP A 497 23.38 -27.37 8.47
CA TRP A 497 23.12 -25.96 8.76
C TRP A 497 21.79 -25.78 9.48
N SER A 498 21.72 -24.75 10.32
CA SER A 498 20.49 -24.28 10.97
C SER A 498 20.48 -22.76 11.01
N PRO A 499 19.31 -22.13 10.86
CA PRO A 499 19.20 -20.68 11.01
C PRO A 499 19.48 -20.26 12.45
N ASP A 500 20.06 -19.10 12.63
CA ASP A 500 20.23 -18.48 13.94
C ASP A 500 18.96 -17.71 14.31
N LEU A 501 18.10 -18.30 15.16
CA LEU A 501 16.85 -17.69 15.57
C LEU A 501 16.91 -17.24 17.05
N ARG A 502 16.28 -16.09 17.33
CA ARG A 502 16.20 -15.45 18.63
C ARG A 502 14.74 -15.18 19.06
N ASN A 503 14.55 -15.00 20.36
CA ASN A 503 13.21 -14.75 20.95
C ASN A 503 12.78 -13.28 20.87
N SER A 504 13.68 -12.36 20.59
CA SER A 504 13.36 -10.93 20.52
C SER A 504 14.25 -10.19 19.54
N GLU A 505 13.78 -9.05 19.09
CA GLU A 505 14.56 -8.09 18.29
C GLU A 505 14.24 -6.65 18.69
N ASN A 506 15.17 -5.75 18.38
CA ASN A 506 15.00 -4.32 18.47
C ASN A 506 15.40 -3.71 17.13
N ARG A 507 14.63 -2.74 16.65
CA ARG A 507 14.88 -2.07 15.37
C ARG A 507 14.72 -0.56 15.49
N MET A 508 15.47 0.16 14.68
CA MET A 508 15.23 1.56 14.36
C MET A 508 14.99 1.69 12.86
N THR A 509 13.93 2.34 12.48
CA THR A 509 13.59 2.59 11.08
C THR A 509 13.44 4.08 10.83
N GLY A 510 14.16 4.60 9.84
CA GLY A 510 13.93 5.92 9.26
C GLY A 510 13.29 5.76 7.88
N ALA A 511 12.25 6.53 7.58
CA ALA A 511 11.56 6.46 6.30
C ALA A 511 11.20 7.82 5.73
N ILE A 512 11.19 7.90 4.40
CA ILE A 512 10.64 9.03 3.63
C ILE A 512 9.46 8.49 2.86
N LEU A 513 8.27 8.97 3.20
CA LEU A 513 7.00 8.52 2.66
C LEU A 513 6.37 9.68 1.88
N VAL A 514 6.03 9.42 0.62
CA VAL A 514 5.45 10.42 -0.29
C VAL A 514 4.15 9.89 -0.88
N LYS A 515 3.16 10.77 -1.02
CA LYS A 515 1.93 10.52 -1.78
C LYS A 515 1.43 11.79 -2.44
N PHE A 516 1.19 11.69 -3.73
CA PHE A 516 0.49 12.71 -4.53
C PHE A 516 -0.85 12.18 -4.99
#